data_97825bd854b3d5e1a8b5f88a0ee1e99a
#
_entry.id   97825bd854b3d5e1a8b5f88a0ee1e99a
#
_cell.length_a   1.000
_cell.length_b   1.000
_cell.length_c   1.000
_cell.angle_alpha   90.00
_cell.angle_beta   90.00
_cell.angle_gamma   90.00
#
_symmetry.space_group_name_H-M   'P 1'
#
loop_
_entity.id
_entity.type
_entity.pdbx_description
1 polymer ?
#
loop_
_entity_poly.entity_id
_entity_poly.type
_entity_poly.pdbx_seq_one_letter_code
_entity_poly.pdbx_strand_id
1 'polypeptide(L)'
;MYLWNRLLMASPAKFTEVAPALVDAVEYVNSVSAYDFSPWATVLGQTSQFGVSALCPDFGPGSDEMAQRGREDETFGGKVAAVAACMDGSPEDTLWRNMHSTGNWSEVPHVLSNVIIEPPAGQFAAVLAWAVDLTTYLGEQHGAVSAVSASAWGRPNSARMIFGYDSVQSFQERTEAAQEDAGFNERFAAGAELGQPVNLETNLLRRLI
;
A
#
# COMPACT_ATOMS: atom_id res chain seq x y z
N MET A 1 7.34 -12.18 5.46
CA MET A 1 6.28 -11.20 5.79
C MET A 1 5.61 -10.78 4.52
N TYR A 2 4.29 -10.68 4.54
CA TYR A 2 3.48 -10.26 3.41
C TYR A 2 2.71 -8.99 3.77
N LEU A 3 2.46 -8.15 2.77
CA LEU A 3 1.51 -7.05 2.84
C LEU A 3 0.31 -7.43 1.98
N TRP A 4 -0.82 -7.67 2.61
CA TRP A 4 -2.09 -7.83 1.93
C TRP A 4 -2.75 -6.46 1.75
N ASN A 5 -3.34 -6.22 0.57
CA ASN A 5 -4.15 -5.04 0.33
C ASN A 5 -5.44 -5.43 -0.38
N ARG A 6 -6.51 -4.74 -0.01
CA ARG A 6 -7.78 -4.72 -0.72
C ARG A 6 -8.04 -3.30 -1.20
N LEU A 7 -8.24 -3.15 -2.49
CA LEU A 7 -8.63 -1.90 -3.13
C LEU A 7 -10.13 -1.89 -3.35
N LEU A 8 -10.76 -0.75 -3.08
CA LEU A 8 -12.19 -0.54 -3.05
C LEU A 8 -12.50 0.70 -3.87
N MET A 9 -13.41 0.59 -4.86
CA MET A 9 -13.86 1.73 -5.64
C MET A 9 -15.18 2.25 -5.08
N ALA A 10 -15.20 3.51 -4.64
CA ALA A 10 -16.40 4.13 -4.12
C ALA A 10 -17.42 4.42 -5.23
N SER A 11 -18.66 4.06 -5.00
CA SER A 11 -19.76 4.56 -5.82
C SER A 11 -19.86 6.10 -5.68
N PRO A 12 -19.95 6.87 -6.78
CA PRO A 12 -20.05 8.32 -6.68
C PRO A 12 -21.20 8.81 -5.80
N ALA A 13 -22.32 8.08 -5.80
CA ALA A 13 -23.50 8.41 -4.99
C ALA A 13 -23.30 8.17 -3.49
N LYS A 14 -22.28 7.38 -3.10
CA LYS A 14 -22.01 6.95 -1.73
C LYS A 14 -20.61 7.34 -1.24
N PHE A 15 -19.91 8.17 -1.99
CA PHE A 15 -18.52 8.51 -1.71
C PHE A 15 -18.25 8.96 -0.26
N THR A 16 -19.12 9.80 0.28
CA THR A 16 -18.97 10.33 1.66
C THR A 16 -19.30 9.30 2.75
N GLU A 17 -19.96 8.19 2.39
CA GLU A 17 -20.34 7.12 3.32
C GLU A 17 -19.24 6.07 3.45
N VAL A 18 -18.30 5.97 2.48
CA VAL A 18 -17.27 4.92 2.45
C VAL A 18 -16.31 5.02 3.64
N ALA A 19 -15.74 6.21 3.89
CA ALA A 19 -14.73 6.37 4.93
C ALA A 19 -15.26 5.97 6.33
N PRO A 20 -16.42 6.48 6.80
CA PRO A 20 -16.96 6.07 8.10
C PRO A 20 -17.33 4.58 8.14
N ALA A 21 -17.89 3.99 7.09
CA ALA A 21 -18.20 2.57 7.06
C ALA A 21 -16.94 1.71 7.09
N LEU A 22 -15.88 2.12 6.39
CA LEU A 22 -14.60 1.42 6.34
C LEU A 22 -13.88 1.47 7.68
N VAL A 23 -13.86 2.64 8.33
CA VAL A 23 -13.28 2.83 9.67
C VAL A 23 -14.00 1.93 10.68
N ASP A 24 -15.33 1.97 10.72
CA ASP A 24 -16.14 1.15 11.63
C ASP A 24 -15.90 -0.36 11.44
N ALA A 25 -15.75 -0.82 10.20
CA ALA A 25 -15.44 -2.22 9.92
C ALA A 25 -14.01 -2.60 10.36
N VAL A 26 -13.03 -1.71 10.13
CA VAL A 26 -11.62 -1.94 10.48
C VAL A 26 -11.42 -1.89 12.00
N GLU A 27 -11.99 -0.93 12.70
CA GLU A 27 -11.94 -0.85 14.17
C GLU A 27 -12.52 -2.12 14.81
N TYR A 28 -13.65 -2.60 14.28
CA TYR A 28 -14.24 -3.84 14.77
C TYR A 28 -13.31 -5.03 14.57
N VAL A 29 -12.82 -5.26 13.33
CA VAL A 29 -11.96 -6.42 13.06
C VAL A 29 -10.66 -6.37 13.86
N ASN A 30 -10.07 -5.19 14.04
CA ASN A 30 -8.87 -5.02 14.88
C ASN A 30 -9.14 -5.35 16.35
N SER A 31 -10.37 -5.13 16.85
CA SER A 31 -10.74 -5.47 18.23
C SER A 31 -10.92 -6.96 18.50
N VAL A 32 -11.14 -7.77 17.45
CA VAL A 32 -11.51 -9.19 17.56
C VAL A 32 -10.56 -10.15 16.84
N SER A 33 -9.53 -9.64 16.14
CA SER A 33 -8.54 -10.45 15.44
C SER A 33 -7.13 -10.20 15.97
N ALA A 34 -6.18 -11.05 15.59
CA ALA A 34 -4.76 -10.89 15.90
C ALA A 34 -4.02 -10.03 14.86
N TYR A 35 -4.71 -9.53 13.85
CA TYR A 35 -4.14 -8.74 12.75
C TYR A 35 -4.56 -7.28 12.87
N ASP A 36 -3.62 -6.39 12.57
CA ASP A 36 -3.84 -4.94 12.53
C ASP A 36 -4.10 -4.51 11.08
N PHE A 37 -5.34 -4.15 10.81
CA PHE A 37 -5.75 -3.59 9.52
C PHE A 37 -5.71 -2.07 9.58
N SER A 38 -5.27 -1.47 8.48
CA SER A 38 -5.24 -0.02 8.31
C SER A 38 -6.11 0.40 7.13
N PRO A 39 -7.09 1.30 7.33
CA PRO A 39 -7.93 1.84 6.27
C PRO A 39 -7.29 3.07 5.65
N TRP A 40 -7.40 3.21 4.34
CA TRP A 40 -6.75 4.26 3.54
C TRP A 40 -7.74 4.95 2.61
N ALA A 41 -7.55 6.27 2.42
CA ALA A 41 -8.18 7.04 1.36
C ALA A 41 -7.09 7.59 0.43
N THR A 42 -7.36 7.61 -0.87
CA THR A 42 -6.45 8.20 -1.86
C THR A 42 -6.52 9.72 -1.83
N VAL A 43 -5.36 10.37 -1.67
CA VAL A 43 -5.19 11.84 -1.70
C VAL A 43 -4.81 12.30 -3.11
N LEU A 44 -3.83 11.61 -3.73
CA LEU A 44 -3.39 11.84 -5.12
C LEU A 44 -3.45 10.51 -5.87
N GLY A 45 -3.90 10.54 -7.10
CA GLY A 45 -4.17 9.39 -7.94
C GLY A 45 -5.66 9.21 -8.16
N GLN A 46 -6.17 7.99 -8.09
CA GLN A 46 -7.59 7.70 -8.25
C GLN A 46 -8.36 8.01 -6.95
N THR A 47 -8.84 9.24 -6.80
CA THR A 47 -9.41 9.76 -5.55
C THR A 47 -10.69 9.06 -5.07
N SER A 48 -11.40 8.34 -5.96
CA SER A 48 -12.52 7.48 -5.58
C SER A 48 -12.08 6.11 -5.02
N GLN A 49 -10.78 5.83 -4.98
CA GLN A 49 -10.24 4.59 -4.46
C GLN A 49 -9.96 4.71 -2.96
N PHE A 50 -10.45 3.73 -2.24
CA PHE A 50 -10.14 3.45 -0.84
C PHE A 50 -9.37 2.13 -0.74
N GLY A 51 -8.80 1.85 0.42
CA GLY A 51 -8.11 0.59 0.63
C GLY A 51 -8.07 0.14 2.07
N VAL A 52 -7.80 -1.14 2.25
CA VAL A 52 -7.44 -1.73 3.53
C VAL A 52 -6.13 -2.49 3.33
N SER A 53 -5.21 -2.38 4.26
CA SER A 53 -3.99 -3.15 4.25
C SER A 53 -3.70 -3.80 5.60
N ALA A 54 -3.02 -4.93 5.58
CA ALA A 54 -2.49 -5.58 6.78
C ALA A 54 -1.13 -6.21 6.50
N LEU A 55 -0.21 -6.09 7.47
CA LEU A 55 1.03 -6.84 7.47
C LEU A 55 0.77 -8.21 8.09
N CYS A 56 1.03 -9.27 7.32
CA CYS A 56 0.81 -10.65 7.71
C CYS A 56 2.16 -11.37 7.79
N PRO A 57 2.59 -11.84 8.95
CA PRO A 57 3.77 -12.73 9.04
C PRO A 57 3.57 -13.97 8.17
N ASP A 58 2.38 -14.55 8.22
CA ASP A 58 1.89 -15.64 7.39
C ASP A 58 0.48 -15.30 6.90
N PHE A 59 0.28 -15.31 5.56
CA PHE A 59 -0.99 -14.93 4.95
C PHE A 59 -2.08 -16.00 5.10
N GLY A 60 -1.70 -17.29 5.05
CA GLY A 60 -2.68 -18.39 5.05
C GLY A 60 -3.58 -18.39 6.27
N PRO A 61 -3.04 -18.47 7.50
CA PRO A 61 -3.84 -18.47 8.72
C PRO A 61 -4.74 -17.23 8.87
N GLY A 62 -4.23 -16.04 8.49
CA GLY A 62 -5.01 -14.81 8.54
C GLY A 62 -6.19 -14.82 7.56
N SER A 63 -5.96 -15.32 6.36
CA SER A 63 -7.02 -15.46 5.36
C SER A 63 -8.10 -16.43 5.83
N ASP A 64 -7.71 -17.56 6.41
CA ASP A 64 -8.65 -18.57 6.92
C ASP A 64 -9.46 -18.03 8.10
N GLU A 65 -8.82 -17.30 9.03
CA GLU A 65 -9.52 -16.62 10.13
C GLU A 65 -10.56 -15.62 9.61
N MET A 66 -10.19 -14.76 8.66
CA MET A 66 -11.12 -13.78 8.09
C MET A 66 -12.27 -14.46 7.35
N ALA A 67 -12.01 -15.56 6.63
CA ALA A 67 -13.05 -16.32 5.95
C ALA A 67 -13.99 -17.03 6.93
N GLN A 68 -13.49 -17.54 8.05
CA GLN A 68 -14.31 -18.13 9.10
C GLN A 68 -15.16 -17.05 9.78
N ARG A 69 -14.57 -15.92 10.16
CA ARG A 69 -15.26 -14.79 10.77
C ARG A 69 -16.38 -14.25 9.87
N GLY A 70 -16.15 -14.15 8.57
CA GLY A 70 -17.18 -13.73 7.61
C GLY A 70 -18.40 -14.67 7.56
N ARG A 71 -18.27 -15.95 7.99
CA ARG A 71 -19.37 -16.92 8.05
C ARG A 71 -20.07 -16.97 9.41
N GLU A 72 -19.34 -16.73 10.49
CA GLU A 72 -19.79 -17.02 11.86
C GLU A 72 -20.09 -15.76 12.69
N ASP A 73 -19.52 -14.62 12.32
CA ASP A 73 -19.66 -13.35 13.02
C ASP A 73 -20.63 -12.42 12.27
N GLU A 74 -21.89 -12.40 12.71
CA GLU A 74 -22.94 -11.58 12.12
C GLU A 74 -22.59 -10.07 12.16
N THR A 75 -21.91 -9.61 13.21
CA THR A 75 -21.50 -8.21 13.35
C THR A 75 -20.47 -7.86 12.29
N PHE A 76 -19.44 -8.69 12.12
CA PHE A 76 -18.45 -8.52 11.06
C PHE A 76 -19.11 -8.56 9.68
N GLY A 77 -19.96 -9.54 9.44
CA GLY A 77 -20.72 -9.67 8.18
C GLY A 77 -21.55 -8.43 7.87
N GLY A 78 -22.23 -7.86 8.86
CA GLY A 78 -23.02 -6.63 8.72
C GLY A 78 -22.17 -5.41 8.36
N LYS A 79 -21.00 -5.25 9.01
CA LYS A 79 -20.06 -4.15 8.72
C LYS A 79 -19.44 -4.28 7.32
N VAL A 80 -19.03 -5.47 6.91
CA VAL A 80 -18.54 -5.72 5.55
C VAL A 80 -19.62 -5.43 4.51
N ALA A 81 -20.89 -5.80 4.78
CA ALA A 81 -22.01 -5.50 3.90
C ALA A 81 -22.26 -3.98 3.79
N ALA A 82 -22.12 -3.21 4.90
CA ALA A 82 -22.23 -1.77 4.88
C ALA A 82 -21.15 -1.11 4.00
N VAL A 83 -19.91 -1.57 4.07
CA VAL A 83 -18.85 -1.14 3.17
C VAL A 83 -19.21 -1.50 1.71
N ALA A 84 -19.60 -2.75 1.45
CA ALA A 84 -19.94 -3.22 0.11
C ALA A 84 -21.09 -2.41 -0.52
N ALA A 85 -22.06 -1.95 0.27
CA ALA A 85 -23.17 -1.11 -0.20
C ALA A 85 -22.72 0.28 -0.68
N CYS A 86 -21.52 0.72 -0.33
CA CYS A 86 -20.93 1.99 -0.75
C CYS A 86 -20.00 1.85 -1.97
N MET A 87 -19.77 0.63 -2.44
CA MET A 87 -18.77 0.35 -3.47
C MET A 87 -19.37 0.24 -4.86
N ASP A 88 -18.53 0.51 -5.87
CA ASP A 88 -18.81 0.25 -7.27
C ASP A 88 -17.91 -0.91 -7.76
N GLY A 89 -18.53 -1.99 -8.16
CA GLY A 89 -17.83 -3.20 -8.60
C GLY A 89 -17.29 -4.08 -7.47
N SER A 90 -16.44 -5.01 -7.84
CA SER A 90 -15.79 -5.95 -6.92
C SER A 90 -14.48 -5.39 -6.37
N PRO A 91 -14.10 -5.69 -5.12
CA PRO A 91 -12.79 -5.32 -4.60
C PRO A 91 -11.67 -6.04 -5.34
N GLU A 92 -10.52 -5.41 -5.41
CA GLU A 92 -9.28 -6.01 -5.94
C GLU A 92 -8.35 -6.35 -4.78
N ASP A 93 -7.99 -7.63 -4.64
CA ASP A 93 -7.03 -8.10 -3.65
C ASP A 93 -5.65 -8.29 -4.26
N THR A 94 -4.63 -7.79 -3.57
CA THR A 94 -3.23 -8.00 -3.93
C THR A 94 -2.43 -8.47 -2.73
N LEU A 95 -1.44 -9.33 -2.97
CA LEU A 95 -0.51 -9.82 -1.96
C LEU A 95 0.92 -9.51 -2.39
N TRP A 96 1.67 -8.87 -1.51
CA TRP A 96 3.03 -8.42 -1.76
C TRP A 96 3.98 -9.07 -0.75
N ARG A 97 5.02 -9.71 -1.24
CA ARG A 97 6.09 -10.24 -0.40
C ARG A 97 7.09 -9.13 -0.12
N ASN A 98 7.32 -8.79 1.15
CA ASN A 98 8.33 -7.82 1.53
C ASN A 98 9.74 -8.39 1.23
N MET A 99 10.53 -7.61 0.50
CA MET A 99 11.90 -7.96 0.09
C MET A 99 12.93 -7.15 0.86
N HIS A 100 12.62 -5.90 1.17
CA HIS A 100 13.51 -4.97 1.88
C HIS A 100 12.69 -3.89 2.59
N SER A 101 13.22 -3.37 3.69
CA SER A 101 12.62 -2.21 4.37
C SER A 101 13.67 -1.41 5.11
N THR A 102 13.47 -0.10 5.20
CA THR A 102 14.27 0.86 5.94
C THR A 102 13.41 1.63 6.92
N GLY A 103 14.04 2.22 7.93
CA GLY A 103 13.35 3.01 8.95
C GLY A 103 12.55 2.17 9.94
N ASN A 104 11.77 2.85 10.76
CA ASN A 104 10.96 2.22 11.81
C ASN A 104 9.51 2.01 11.35
N TRP A 105 9.07 0.75 11.29
CA TRP A 105 7.70 0.34 10.96
C TRP A 105 6.91 -0.12 12.19
N SER A 106 7.37 0.22 13.42
CA SER A 106 6.62 -0.10 14.65
C SER A 106 5.26 0.62 14.71
N GLU A 107 5.17 1.75 14.02
CA GLU A 107 3.93 2.50 13.86
C GLU A 107 3.61 2.64 12.37
N VAL A 108 2.35 2.42 12.02
CA VAL A 108 1.90 2.60 10.64
C VAL A 108 1.88 4.10 10.32
N PRO A 109 2.58 4.56 9.28
CA PRO A 109 2.60 5.98 8.91
C PRO A 109 1.20 6.56 8.63
N HIS A 110 1.02 7.86 8.83
CA HIS A 110 -0.25 8.54 8.52
C HIS A 110 -0.48 8.74 7.03
N VAL A 111 0.61 8.83 6.26
CA VAL A 111 0.59 9.01 4.80
C VAL A 111 1.54 8.01 4.17
N LEU A 112 1.10 7.38 3.09
CA LEU A 112 1.93 6.47 2.28
C LEU A 112 1.95 6.96 0.83
N SER A 113 3.15 7.03 0.24
CA SER A 113 3.32 7.08 -1.21
C SER A 113 3.62 5.66 -1.71
N ASN A 114 2.87 5.23 -2.71
CA ASN A 114 3.10 3.97 -3.41
C ASN A 114 3.58 4.23 -4.82
N VAL A 115 4.57 3.44 -5.25
CA VAL A 115 5.01 3.35 -6.63
C VAL A 115 4.98 1.87 -7.01
N ILE A 116 4.11 1.50 -7.94
CA ILE A 116 4.00 0.13 -8.46
C ILE A 116 4.52 0.14 -9.89
N ILE A 117 5.49 -0.74 -10.17
CA ILE A 117 6.20 -0.82 -11.44
C ILE A 117 6.02 -2.22 -12.00
N GLU A 118 5.47 -2.32 -13.19
CA GLU A 118 5.53 -3.52 -14.01
C GLU A 118 6.67 -3.34 -15.01
N PRO A 119 7.84 -3.97 -14.78
CA PRO A 119 9.00 -3.80 -15.64
C PRO A 119 8.83 -4.50 -16.99
N PRO A 120 9.64 -4.13 -17.99
CA PRO A 120 9.73 -4.89 -19.24
C PRO A 120 10.12 -6.34 -18.99
N ALA A 121 9.78 -7.22 -19.93
CA ALA A 121 10.11 -8.65 -19.85
C ALA A 121 11.61 -8.86 -19.60
N GLY A 122 11.93 -9.69 -18.62
CA GLY A 122 13.31 -9.98 -18.22
C GLY A 122 13.98 -8.97 -17.28
N GLN A 123 13.37 -7.81 -17.01
CA GLN A 123 13.97 -6.76 -16.19
C GLN A 123 13.54 -6.78 -14.70
N PHE A 124 12.68 -7.70 -14.31
CA PHE A 124 12.12 -7.72 -12.95
C PHE A 124 13.19 -7.73 -11.85
N ALA A 125 14.21 -8.59 -11.97
CA ALA A 125 15.27 -8.68 -10.97
C ALA A 125 16.12 -7.40 -10.90
N ALA A 126 16.40 -6.77 -12.05
CA ALA A 126 17.15 -5.51 -12.11
C ALA A 126 16.35 -4.34 -11.52
N VAL A 127 15.06 -4.22 -11.83
CA VAL A 127 14.16 -3.23 -11.24
C VAL A 127 14.04 -3.42 -9.74
N LEU A 128 13.94 -4.66 -9.26
CA LEU A 128 13.87 -4.93 -7.82
C LEU A 128 15.17 -4.54 -7.11
N ALA A 129 16.33 -4.85 -7.69
CA ALA A 129 17.64 -4.48 -7.15
C ALA A 129 17.81 -2.94 -7.12
N TRP A 130 17.43 -2.26 -8.19
CA TRP A 130 17.42 -0.79 -8.24
C TRP A 130 16.50 -0.17 -7.19
N ALA A 131 15.29 -0.69 -7.02
CA ALA A 131 14.35 -0.21 -6.01
C ALA A 131 14.91 -0.37 -4.59
N VAL A 132 15.60 -1.48 -4.30
CA VAL A 132 16.29 -1.72 -3.03
C VAL A 132 17.43 -0.72 -2.82
N ASP A 133 18.28 -0.48 -3.82
CA ASP A 133 19.38 0.50 -3.72
C ASP A 133 18.83 1.92 -3.47
N LEU A 134 17.83 2.36 -4.24
CA LEU A 134 17.21 3.67 -4.09
C LEU A 134 16.59 3.86 -2.71
N THR A 135 15.82 2.88 -2.22
CA THR A 135 15.16 2.96 -0.92
C THR A 135 16.16 2.88 0.24
N THR A 136 17.23 2.10 0.10
CA THR A 136 18.33 2.07 1.08
C THR A 136 18.99 3.43 1.19
N TYR A 137 19.34 4.03 0.06
CA TYR A 137 19.94 5.37 0.01
C TYR A 137 19.05 6.41 0.69
N LEU A 138 17.76 6.45 0.35
CA LEU A 138 16.80 7.38 0.97
C LEU A 138 16.65 7.13 2.48
N GLY A 139 16.72 5.88 2.92
CA GLY A 139 16.72 5.53 4.34
C GLY A 139 17.95 6.07 5.08
N GLU A 140 19.14 5.90 4.52
CA GLU A 140 20.42 6.31 5.11
C GLU A 140 20.63 7.84 5.08
N GLN A 141 20.31 8.50 3.98
CA GLN A 141 20.60 9.92 3.78
C GLN A 141 19.47 10.83 4.27
N HIS A 142 18.21 10.40 4.13
CA HIS A 142 17.04 11.22 4.43
C HIS A 142 16.15 10.65 5.54
N GLY A 143 16.55 9.54 6.19
CA GLY A 143 15.78 8.89 7.24
C GLY A 143 14.40 8.41 6.74
N ALA A 144 14.28 8.06 5.47
CA ALA A 144 13.02 7.62 4.90
C ALA A 144 12.57 6.27 5.49
N VAL A 145 11.31 6.19 5.90
CA VAL A 145 10.65 4.93 6.21
C VAL A 145 10.15 4.36 4.88
N SER A 146 10.71 3.24 4.41
CA SER A 146 10.35 2.69 3.12
C SER A 146 10.39 1.16 3.08
N ALA A 147 9.65 0.59 2.14
CA ALA A 147 9.67 -0.84 1.87
C ALA A 147 9.64 -1.12 0.36
N VAL A 148 10.34 -2.18 -0.04
CA VAL A 148 10.30 -2.74 -1.40
C VAL A 148 9.66 -4.11 -1.31
N SER A 149 8.71 -4.38 -2.18
CA SER A 149 7.98 -5.63 -2.23
C SER A 149 7.86 -6.16 -3.66
N ALA A 150 7.82 -7.48 -3.77
CA ALA A 150 7.52 -8.19 -5.01
C ALA A 150 6.09 -8.72 -4.97
N SER A 151 5.37 -8.65 -6.08
CA SER A 151 4.02 -9.20 -6.15
C SER A 151 4.04 -10.72 -5.94
N ALA A 152 3.22 -11.20 -5.00
CA ALA A 152 2.94 -12.62 -4.78
C ALA A 152 1.59 -13.03 -5.39
N TRP A 153 0.63 -12.08 -5.52
CA TRP A 153 -0.69 -12.28 -6.11
C TRP A 153 -1.30 -10.97 -6.60
N GLY A 154 -2.14 -11.03 -7.62
CA GLY A 154 -2.96 -9.94 -8.17
C GLY A 154 -2.27 -9.15 -9.27
N ARG A 155 -0.96 -8.90 -9.16
CA ARG A 155 -0.18 -8.11 -10.15
C ARG A 155 1.12 -8.83 -10.50
N PRO A 156 1.07 -9.85 -11.38
CA PRO A 156 2.25 -10.64 -11.71
C PRO A 156 3.38 -9.75 -12.25
N ASN A 157 4.62 -10.15 -11.94
CA ASN A 157 5.83 -9.47 -12.41
C ASN A 157 5.91 -7.97 -12.04
N SER A 158 5.29 -7.56 -10.91
CA SER A 158 5.34 -6.16 -10.44
C SER A 158 6.18 -6.03 -9.18
N ALA A 159 6.94 -4.93 -9.11
CA ALA A 159 7.61 -4.45 -7.91
C ALA A 159 6.83 -3.27 -7.32
N ARG A 160 6.90 -3.09 -6.01
CA ARG A 160 6.25 -1.99 -5.30
C ARG A 160 7.24 -1.34 -4.34
N MET A 161 7.35 -0.02 -4.40
CA MET A 161 8.00 0.80 -3.38
C MET A 161 6.93 1.52 -2.57
N ILE A 162 7.10 1.54 -1.26
CA ILE A 162 6.23 2.27 -0.33
C ILE A 162 7.11 3.20 0.48
N PHE A 163 6.67 4.45 0.64
CA PHE A 163 7.32 5.43 1.48
C PHE A 163 6.33 5.97 2.49
N GLY A 164 6.73 5.99 3.77
CA GLY A 164 5.93 6.46 4.89
C GLY A 164 6.26 7.88 5.31
N TYR A 165 5.21 8.65 5.66
CA TYR A 165 5.30 10.04 6.09
C TYR A 165 4.31 10.30 7.23
N ASP A 166 4.63 11.29 8.06
CA ASP A 166 3.76 11.72 9.16
C ASP A 166 2.58 12.57 8.67
N SER A 167 2.76 13.26 7.53
CA SER A 167 1.76 14.15 6.93
C SER A 167 1.97 14.34 5.43
N VAL A 168 0.99 14.90 4.74
CA VAL A 168 1.13 15.32 3.32
C VAL A 168 2.16 16.45 3.18
N GLN A 169 2.30 17.32 4.16
CA GLN A 169 3.34 18.34 4.17
C GLN A 169 4.73 17.69 4.26
N SER A 170 4.93 16.74 5.14
CA SER A 170 6.19 15.98 5.26
C SER A 170 6.51 15.20 3.99
N PHE A 171 5.51 14.67 3.28
CA PHE A 171 5.70 14.08 1.94
C PHE A 171 6.25 15.12 0.94
N GLN A 172 5.65 16.32 0.88
CA GLN A 172 6.11 17.38 -0.03
C GLN A 172 7.54 17.81 0.28
N GLU A 173 7.85 18.14 1.54
CA GLU A 173 9.17 18.61 1.97
C GLU A 173 10.27 17.57 1.67
N ARG A 174 10.01 16.29 1.95
CA ARG A 174 11.00 15.22 1.68
C ARG A 174 11.13 14.92 0.20
N THR A 175 10.08 15.07 -0.59
CA THR A 175 10.15 14.91 -2.05
C THR A 175 10.96 16.03 -2.68
N GLU A 176 10.77 17.26 -2.26
CA GLU A 176 11.55 18.42 -2.70
C GLU A 176 13.05 18.25 -2.34
N ALA A 177 13.34 17.88 -1.08
CA ALA A 177 14.71 17.62 -0.63
C ALA A 177 15.40 16.49 -1.42
N ALA A 178 14.68 15.41 -1.73
CA ALA A 178 15.21 14.31 -2.53
C ALA A 178 15.50 14.75 -3.98
N GLN A 179 14.66 15.59 -4.58
CA GLN A 179 14.88 16.11 -5.93
C GLN A 179 16.12 17.04 -6.03
N GLU A 180 16.50 17.69 -4.96
CA GLU A 180 17.72 18.50 -4.87
C GLU A 180 18.97 17.67 -4.59
N ASP A 181 18.84 16.41 -4.20
CA ASP A 181 19.94 15.52 -3.86
C ASP A 181 20.54 14.87 -5.10
N ALA A 182 21.85 15.10 -5.32
CA ALA A 182 22.57 14.55 -6.47
C ALA A 182 22.65 13.03 -6.46
N GLY A 183 22.80 12.39 -5.28
CA GLY A 183 22.85 10.95 -5.15
C GLY A 183 21.50 10.27 -5.40
N PHE A 184 20.39 10.93 -5.04
CA PHE A 184 19.06 10.49 -5.44
C PHE A 184 18.88 10.57 -6.95
N ASN A 185 19.25 11.72 -7.56
CA ASN A 185 19.09 11.93 -8.99
C ASN A 185 19.90 10.94 -9.83
N GLU A 186 21.13 10.58 -9.39
CA GLU A 186 21.95 9.56 -10.02
C GLU A 186 21.25 8.18 -10.02
N ARG A 187 20.72 7.77 -8.87
CA ARG A 187 20.01 6.48 -8.73
C ARG A 187 18.68 6.45 -9.48
N PHE A 188 17.97 7.57 -9.45
CA PHE A 188 16.73 7.70 -10.21
C PHE A 188 16.97 7.59 -11.71
N ALA A 189 18.03 8.25 -12.22
CA ALA A 189 18.43 8.14 -13.62
C ALA A 189 18.84 6.72 -14.01
N ALA A 190 19.54 5.99 -13.13
CA ALA A 190 19.88 4.58 -13.37
C ALA A 190 18.63 3.69 -13.53
N GLY A 191 17.53 4.02 -12.86
CA GLY A 191 16.25 3.36 -13.06
C GLY A 191 15.67 3.52 -14.46
N ALA A 192 15.88 4.69 -15.09
CA ALA A 192 15.41 4.95 -16.45
C ALA A 192 16.16 4.10 -17.50
N GLU A 193 17.41 3.68 -17.22
CA GLU A 193 18.20 2.82 -18.10
C GLU A 193 17.65 1.36 -18.13
N LEU A 194 16.83 0.96 -17.18
CA LEU A 194 16.19 -0.35 -17.14
C LEU A 194 15.05 -0.52 -18.16
N GLY A 195 14.75 0.54 -18.91
CA GLY A 195 13.71 0.59 -19.92
C GLY A 195 12.39 1.14 -19.42
N GLN A 196 11.50 1.46 -20.36
CA GLN A 196 10.19 1.98 -20.03
C GLN A 196 9.33 0.90 -19.35
N PRO A 197 8.72 1.15 -18.19
CA PRO A 197 7.82 0.18 -17.56
C PRO A 197 6.61 -0.08 -18.44
N VAL A 198 6.11 -1.31 -18.43
CA VAL A 198 4.84 -1.69 -19.08
C VAL A 198 3.68 -0.94 -18.43
N ASN A 199 3.74 -0.86 -17.10
CA ASN A 199 2.81 -0.07 -16.30
C ASN A 199 3.54 0.60 -15.14
N LEU A 200 3.17 1.85 -14.85
CA LEU A 200 3.63 2.61 -13.71
C LEU A 200 2.43 3.26 -13.03
N GLU A 201 2.18 2.86 -11.81
CA GLU A 201 1.11 3.42 -10.98
C GLU A 201 1.69 4.11 -9.76
N THR A 202 1.24 5.33 -9.51
CA THR A 202 1.63 6.10 -8.32
C THR A 202 0.38 6.59 -7.61
N ASN A 203 0.39 6.52 -6.29
CA ASN A 203 -0.66 7.12 -5.48
C ASN A 203 -0.14 7.58 -4.13
N LEU A 204 -0.81 8.58 -3.57
CA LEU A 204 -0.61 9.07 -2.22
C LEU A 204 -1.85 8.73 -1.40
N LEU A 205 -1.66 8.02 -0.31
CA LEU A 205 -2.71 7.52 0.56
C LEU A 205 -2.63 8.21 1.93
N ARG A 206 -3.79 8.48 2.52
CA ARG A 206 -3.90 8.93 3.91
C ARG A 206 -4.61 7.86 4.73
N ARG A 207 -4.03 7.51 5.89
CA ARG A 207 -4.68 6.64 6.87
C ARG A 207 -5.89 7.34 7.49
N LEU A 208 -6.96 6.60 7.70
CA LEU A 208 -8.24 7.13 8.20
C LEU A 208 -8.36 7.06 9.73
N ILE A 209 -7.56 6.22 10.38
CA ILE A 209 -7.49 6.05 11.86
C ILE A 209 -6.03 5.92 12.31
#